data_c89c9acc2e2a9ce401b6334a49896628
#
_entry.id   c89c9acc2e2a9ce401b6334a49896628
#
_cell.length_a   1.000
_cell.length_b   1.000
_cell.length_c   1.000
_cell.angle_alpha   90.00
_cell.angle_beta   90.00
_cell.angle_gamma   90.00
#
_symmetry.space_group_name_H-M   'P 1'
#
loop_
_entity.id
_entity.type
_entity.pdbx_description
1 polymer ?
#
loop_
_entity_poly.entity_id
_entity_poly.type
_entity_poly.pdbx_seq_one_letter_code
_entity_poly.pdbx_strand_id
1 'polypeptide(L)'
;MFNDEVSETKAKPQSSLFGIEGTFQTMVLLCGVVFAVLLGLCFYQTQTLEPKYAVVDAKAVIEAKKLVLLSQLRKRENDVELIAKTVEASERIGSDMQDALARLASKYKVTILDKQALLYGEGVLDLTDLLYAEMGTSALEGIKAKESIQKELFKK
;
A
#
# COMPACT_ATOMS: atom_id res chain seq x y z
N MET A 1 83.07 -21.59 -59.01
CA MET A 1 82.73 -22.25 -57.72
C MET A 1 82.11 -21.17 -56.83
N PHE A 2 80.86 -21.03 -56.87
CA PHE A 2 80.11 -20.18 -56.01
C PHE A 2 78.80 -20.91 -55.61
N ASN A 3 78.68 -21.25 -54.35
CA ASN A 3 77.48 -21.78 -53.75
C ASN A 3 76.65 -20.63 -53.35
N ASP A 4 75.50 -20.47 -53.92
CA ASP A 4 74.47 -19.59 -53.42
C ASP A 4 73.51 -20.40 -52.51
N GLU A 5 73.67 -20.25 -51.20
CA GLU A 5 72.69 -20.72 -50.24
C GLU A 5 71.48 -19.76 -50.22
N VAL A 6 70.35 -20.20 -50.75
CA VAL A 6 69.10 -19.55 -50.67
C VAL A 6 68.51 -19.88 -49.30
N SER A 7 68.57 -18.93 -48.41
CA SER A 7 67.92 -18.95 -47.10
C SER A 7 66.39 -18.76 -47.26
N GLU A 8 65.61 -19.85 -47.21
CA GLU A 8 64.16 -19.84 -47.14
C GLU A 8 63.72 -19.37 -45.72
N THR A 9 63.38 -18.12 -45.65
CA THR A 9 62.74 -17.61 -44.47
C THR A 9 61.25 -18.07 -44.39
N LYS A 10 60.98 -19.13 -43.65
CA LYS A 10 59.65 -19.62 -43.32
C LYS A 10 58.95 -18.63 -42.50
N ALA A 11 58.12 -17.78 -43.08
CA ALA A 11 57.15 -16.93 -42.36
C ALA A 11 56.14 -17.83 -41.68
N LYS A 12 56.20 -17.83 -40.35
CA LYS A 12 55.13 -18.38 -39.48
C LYS A 12 53.84 -17.58 -39.70
N PRO A 13 52.69 -18.21 -39.95
CA PRO A 13 51.43 -17.51 -39.86
C PRO A 13 51.12 -17.27 -38.39
N GLN A 14 51.48 -16.09 -37.88
CA GLN A 14 50.92 -15.53 -36.68
C GLN A 14 49.57 -14.92 -37.04
N SER A 15 48.57 -15.31 -36.34
CA SER A 15 47.30 -14.57 -36.24
C SER A 15 46.04 -15.27 -36.75
N SER A 16 45.39 -15.94 -35.88
CA SER A 16 43.92 -15.98 -35.87
C SER A 16 43.35 -16.33 -34.50
N LEU A 17 44.19 -16.60 -33.51
CA LEU A 17 43.74 -16.90 -32.15
C LEU A 17 43.39 -15.64 -31.32
N PHE A 18 44.00 -14.49 -31.62
CA PHE A 18 43.76 -13.24 -30.87
C PHE A 18 42.37 -12.61 -31.11
N GLY A 19 41.74 -12.86 -32.25
CA GLY A 19 40.44 -12.32 -32.59
C GLY A 19 39.27 -13.02 -31.86
N ILE A 20 39.42 -14.31 -31.59
CA ILE A 20 38.34 -15.12 -30.99
C ILE A 20 38.30 -14.94 -29.45
N GLU A 21 39.46 -14.84 -28.82
CA GLU A 21 39.56 -14.59 -27.37
C GLU A 21 39.02 -13.21 -27.00
N GLY A 22 39.31 -12.18 -27.79
CA GLY A 22 38.80 -10.82 -27.56
C GLY A 22 37.28 -10.72 -27.67
N THR A 23 36.67 -11.38 -28.65
CA THR A 23 35.22 -11.39 -28.84
C THR A 23 34.50 -12.20 -27.75
N PHE A 24 35.09 -13.31 -27.31
CA PHE A 24 34.55 -14.11 -26.23
C PHE A 24 34.58 -13.33 -24.89
N GLN A 25 35.67 -12.64 -24.59
CA GLN A 25 35.85 -11.86 -23.38
C GLN A 25 34.90 -10.65 -23.34
N THR A 26 34.68 -9.96 -24.46
CA THR A 26 33.69 -8.87 -24.54
C THR A 26 32.27 -9.37 -24.41
N MET A 27 31.93 -10.54 -24.95
CA MET A 27 30.61 -11.15 -24.81
C MET A 27 30.31 -11.54 -23.35
N VAL A 28 31.29 -12.12 -22.64
CA VAL A 28 31.16 -12.47 -21.23
C VAL A 28 30.95 -11.20 -20.35
N LEU A 29 31.70 -10.12 -20.60
CA LEU A 29 31.53 -8.85 -19.92
C LEU A 29 30.14 -8.26 -20.16
N LEU A 30 29.67 -8.30 -21.41
CA LEU A 30 28.34 -7.75 -21.75
C LEU A 30 27.20 -8.54 -21.08
N CYS A 31 27.31 -9.89 -21.09
CA CYS A 31 26.37 -10.74 -20.34
C CYS A 31 26.40 -10.47 -18.84
N GLY A 32 27.60 -10.25 -18.26
CA GLY A 32 27.75 -9.89 -16.84
C GLY A 32 27.07 -8.58 -16.49
N VAL A 33 27.22 -7.54 -17.33
CA VAL A 33 26.55 -6.25 -17.14
C VAL A 33 25.03 -6.38 -17.23
N VAL A 34 24.53 -7.09 -18.25
CA VAL A 34 23.07 -7.33 -18.40
C VAL A 34 22.51 -8.07 -17.19
N PHE A 35 23.22 -9.10 -16.73
CA PHE A 35 22.80 -9.87 -15.55
C PHE A 35 22.83 -9.02 -14.28
N ALA A 36 23.83 -8.17 -14.07
CA ALA A 36 23.88 -7.24 -12.95
C ALA A 36 22.74 -6.22 -12.96
N VAL A 37 22.39 -5.69 -14.15
CA VAL A 37 21.24 -4.78 -14.31
C VAL A 37 19.92 -5.51 -14.00
N LEU A 38 19.74 -6.73 -14.48
CA LEU A 38 18.54 -7.53 -14.20
C LEU A 38 18.42 -7.85 -12.70
N LEU A 39 19.52 -8.23 -12.05
CA LEU A 39 19.52 -8.44 -10.59
C LEU A 39 19.21 -7.15 -9.83
N GLY A 40 19.76 -6.02 -10.24
CA GLY A 40 19.46 -4.72 -9.66
C GLY A 40 17.99 -4.34 -9.81
N LEU A 41 17.39 -4.57 -10.97
CA LEU A 41 15.96 -4.34 -11.20
C LEU A 41 15.08 -5.29 -10.37
N CYS A 42 15.44 -6.58 -10.29
CA CYS A 42 14.73 -7.53 -9.43
C CYS A 42 14.79 -7.11 -7.95
N PHE A 43 15.97 -6.70 -7.48
CA PHE A 43 16.14 -6.25 -6.09
C PHE A 43 15.35 -4.97 -5.81
N TYR A 44 15.34 -4.03 -6.77
CA TYR A 44 14.55 -2.80 -6.66
C TYR A 44 13.05 -3.11 -6.63
N GLN A 45 12.56 -4.02 -7.47
CA GLN A 45 11.16 -4.45 -7.46
C GLN A 45 10.76 -5.14 -6.16
N THR A 46 11.60 -5.99 -5.57
CA THR A 46 11.30 -6.65 -4.30
C THR A 46 11.21 -5.66 -3.15
N GLN A 47 12.06 -4.63 -3.10
CA GLN A 47 11.97 -3.59 -2.06
C GLN A 47 10.73 -2.68 -2.21
N THR A 48 10.23 -2.49 -3.44
CA THR A 48 9.02 -1.69 -3.66
C THR A 48 7.73 -2.48 -3.50
N LEU A 49 7.81 -3.82 -3.46
CA LEU A 49 6.66 -4.73 -3.35
C LEU A 49 6.40 -5.21 -1.93
N GLU A 50 7.15 -4.78 -0.91
CA GLU A 50 6.77 -5.06 0.47
C GLU A 50 5.39 -4.46 0.73
N PRO A 51 4.37 -5.29 0.98
CA PRO A 51 3.03 -4.80 1.25
C PRO A 51 3.10 -3.96 2.53
N LYS A 52 2.91 -2.67 2.37
CA LYS A 52 2.77 -1.78 3.52
C LYS A 52 1.42 -2.07 4.16
N TYR A 53 1.43 -2.41 5.43
CA TYR A 53 0.21 -2.64 6.20
C TYR A 53 -0.14 -1.39 6.99
N ALA A 54 -1.43 -1.13 7.06
CA ALA A 54 -2.00 -0.12 7.95
C ALA A 54 -3.15 -0.75 8.74
N VAL A 55 -3.47 -0.19 9.88
CA VAL A 55 -4.57 -0.66 10.72
C VAL A 55 -5.62 0.42 10.85
N VAL A 56 -6.87 -0.01 10.99
CA VAL A 56 -8.01 0.86 11.33
C VAL A 56 -8.90 0.16 12.36
N ASP A 57 -9.50 0.95 13.24
CA ASP A 57 -10.59 0.47 14.11
C ASP A 57 -11.94 0.77 13.46
N ALA A 58 -12.31 -0.08 12.49
CA ALA A 58 -13.56 0.06 11.75
C ALA A 58 -14.78 0.01 12.67
N LYS A 59 -14.76 -0.81 13.71
CA LYS A 59 -15.85 -0.93 14.67
C LYS A 59 -16.07 0.36 15.44
N ALA A 60 -15.01 0.97 15.96
CA ALA A 60 -15.11 2.24 16.68
C ALA A 60 -15.69 3.35 15.79
N VAL A 61 -15.28 3.43 14.52
CA VAL A 61 -15.81 4.42 13.57
C VAL A 61 -17.30 4.20 13.28
N ILE A 62 -17.72 2.96 13.04
CA ILE A 62 -19.15 2.62 12.83
C ILE A 62 -19.98 2.96 14.06
N GLU A 63 -19.52 2.59 15.25
CA GLU A 63 -20.21 2.89 16.50
C GLU A 63 -20.37 4.38 16.73
N ALA A 64 -19.31 5.16 16.52
CA ALA A 64 -19.38 6.63 16.63
C ALA A 64 -20.38 7.22 15.63
N LYS A 65 -20.37 6.79 14.39
CA LYS A 65 -21.32 7.25 13.36
C LYS A 65 -22.76 6.92 13.74
N LYS A 66 -23.02 5.70 14.19
CA LYS A 66 -24.35 5.29 14.67
C LYS A 66 -24.83 6.15 15.85
N LEU A 67 -23.94 6.40 16.83
CA LEU A 67 -24.28 7.24 17.99
C LEU A 67 -24.61 8.68 17.59
N VAL A 68 -23.86 9.25 16.65
CA VAL A 68 -24.14 10.59 16.12
C VAL A 68 -25.50 10.63 15.44
N LEU A 69 -25.82 9.66 14.59
CA LEU A 69 -27.13 9.55 13.92
C LEU A 69 -28.26 9.39 14.93
N LEU A 70 -28.11 8.52 15.93
CA LEU A 70 -29.11 8.34 17.00
C LEU A 70 -29.32 9.61 17.83
N SER A 71 -28.26 10.35 18.11
CA SER A 71 -28.37 11.63 18.83
C SER A 71 -29.12 12.70 18.02
N GLN A 72 -28.99 12.68 16.70
CA GLN A 72 -29.72 13.58 15.79
C GLN A 72 -31.22 13.23 15.75
N LEU A 73 -31.55 11.95 15.68
CA LEU A 73 -32.94 11.46 15.70
C LEU A 73 -33.65 11.91 17.00
N ARG A 74 -33.03 11.70 18.15
CA ARG A 74 -33.63 12.06 19.45
C ARG A 74 -33.88 13.55 19.62
N LYS A 75 -33.02 14.41 19.06
CA LYS A 75 -33.18 15.86 19.13
C LYS A 75 -34.37 16.39 18.34
N ARG A 76 -34.90 15.63 17.39
CA ARG A 76 -35.93 16.04 16.44
C ARG A 76 -36.97 14.93 16.20
N GLU A 77 -37.50 14.36 17.30
CA GLU A 77 -38.45 13.24 17.25
C GLU A 77 -39.70 13.50 16.37
N ASN A 78 -40.05 14.76 16.11
CA ASN A 78 -41.25 15.14 15.36
C ASN A 78 -40.99 15.41 13.87
N ASP A 79 -39.76 15.24 13.39
CA ASP A 79 -39.41 15.52 11.99
C ASP A 79 -39.31 14.20 11.19
N VAL A 80 -40.45 13.84 10.57
CA VAL A 80 -40.58 12.59 9.80
C VAL A 80 -39.58 12.50 8.65
N GLU A 81 -39.25 13.64 8.01
CA GLU A 81 -38.30 13.67 6.90
C GLU A 81 -36.86 13.40 7.41
N LEU A 82 -36.51 13.94 8.58
CA LEU A 82 -35.21 13.69 9.20
C LEU A 82 -35.07 12.24 9.63
N ILE A 83 -36.16 11.65 10.17
CA ILE A 83 -36.18 10.23 10.55
C ILE A 83 -35.89 9.36 9.33
N ALA A 84 -36.59 9.59 8.21
CA ALA A 84 -36.38 8.82 6.98
C ALA A 84 -34.94 8.95 6.46
N LYS A 85 -34.40 10.17 6.38
CA LYS A 85 -33.00 10.41 5.99
C LYS A 85 -31.97 9.74 6.91
N THR A 86 -32.25 9.70 8.19
CA THR A 86 -31.31 9.08 9.15
C THR A 86 -31.36 7.56 9.08
N VAL A 87 -32.52 6.96 8.83
CA VAL A 87 -32.65 5.52 8.58
C VAL A 87 -31.87 5.16 7.31
N GLU A 88 -32.10 5.87 6.22
CA GLU A 88 -31.37 5.68 4.96
C GLU A 88 -29.85 5.83 5.16
N ALA A 89 -29.39 6.85 5.89
CA ALA A 89 -27.99 7.05 6.21
C ALA A 89 -27.42 5.88 7.06
N SER A 90 -28.22 5.31 7.97
CA SER A 90 -27.79 4.18 8.79
C SER A 90 -27.61 2.89 7.96
N GLU A 91 -28.44 2.67 6.96
CA GLU A 91 -28.35 1.54 6.04
C GLU A 91 -27.10 1.63 5.15
N ARG A 92 -26.71 2.86 4.81
CA ARG A 92 -25.54 3.12 3.94
C ARG A 92 -24.20 3.10 4.68
N ILE A 93 -24.17 3.07 6.01
CA ILE A 93 -22.90 3.09 6.79
C ILE A 93 -21.93 2.02 6.31
N GLY A 94 -22.42 0.81 6.00
CA GLY A 94 -21.57 -0.31 5.57
C GLY A 94 -20.92 -0.06 4.21
N SER A 95 -21.67 0.42 3.23
CA SER A 95 -21.14 0.74 1.91
C SER A 95 -20.20 1.94 1.94
N ASP A 96 -20.59 2.99 2.65
CA ASP A 96 -19.75 4.19 2.81
C ASP A 96 -18.41 3.85 3.48
N MET A 97 -18.43 2.93 4.45
CA MET A 97 -17.22 2.42 5.09
C MET A 97 -16.31 1.68 4.11
N GLN A 98 -16.88 0.78 3.30
CA GLN A 98 -16.10 0.04 2.29
C GLN A 98 -15.48 1.00 1.28
N ASP A 99 -16.21 1.99 0.82
CA ASP A 99 -15.72 2.99 -0.11
C ASP A 99 -14.62 3.88 0.51
N ALA A 100 -14.78 4.27 1.77
CA ALA A 100 -13.77 5.02 2.51
C ALA A 100 -12.48 4.21 2.69
N LEU A 101 -12.59 2.93 3.06
CA LEU A 101 -11.44 2.03 3.18
C LEU A 101 -10.74 1.84 1.83
N ALA A 102 -11.48 1.65 0.73
CA ALA A 102 -10.92 1.51 -0.61
C ALA A 102 -10.15 2.77 -1.04
N ARG A 103 -10.72 3.97 -0.76
CA ARG A 103 -10.03 5.24 -1.03
C ARG A 103 -8.74 5.38 -0.23
N LEU A 104 -8.76 5.07 1.08
CA LEU A 104 -7.57 5.12 1.93
C LEU A 104 -6.50 4.12 1.50
N ALA A 105 -6.88 2.87 1.21
CA ALA A 105 -5.96 1.84 0.73
C ALA A 105 -5.26 2.27 -0.57
N SER A 106 -6.02 2.81 -1.52
CA SER A 106 -5.50 3.29 -2.80
C SER A 106 -4.58 4.52 -2.63
N LYS A 107 -5.01 5.51 -1.81
CA LYS A 107 -4.28 6.76 -1.58
C LYS A 107 -2.92 6.52 -0.92
N TYR A 108 -2.87 5.64 0.08
CA TYR A 108 -1.65 5.35 0.84
C TYR A 108 -0.89 4.14 0.32
N LYS A 109 -1.43 3.43 -0.69
CA LYS A 109 -0.85 2.20 -1.28
C LYS A 109 -0.54 1.17 -0.19
N VAL A 110 -1.49 0.92 0.69
CA VAL A 110 -1.37 0.00 1.84
C VAL A 110 -2.48 -1.04 1.81
N THR A 111 -2.21 -2.18 2.42
CA THR A 111 -3.25 -3.16 2.78
C THR A 111 -3.78 -2.79 4.16
N ILE A 112 -5.08 -2.53 4.25
CA ILE A 112 -5.73 -2.16 5.52
C ILE A 112 -6.19 -3.41 6.24
N LEU A 113 -5.83 -3.51 7.52
CA LEU A 113 -6.25 -4.57 8.43
C LEU A 113 -7.13 -3.97 9.54
N ASP A 114 -8.08 -4.76 10.04
CA ASP A 114 -8.82 -4.38 11.23
C ASP A 114 -7.90 -4.44 12.46
N LYS A 115 -7.90 -3.38 13.27
CA LYS A 115 -7.11 -3.29 14.49
C LYS A 115 -7.39 -4.44 15.46
N GLN A 116 -8.62 -4.97 15.46
CA GLN A 116 -9.01 -6.11 16.29
C GLN A 116 -8.41 -7.43 15.82
N ALA A 117 -8.03 -7.55 14.54
CA ALA A 117 -7.37 -8.72 13.99
C ALA A 117 -5.85 -8.71 14.23
N LEU A 118 -5.29 -7.58 14.67
CA LEU A 118 -3.87 -7.44 14.92
C LEU A 118 -3.56 -7.83 16.38
N LEU A 119 -2.90 -8.96 16.58
CA LEU A 119 -2.49 -9.41 17.91
C LEU A 119 -1.26 -8.66 18.43
N TYR A 120 -0.35 -8.27 17.53
CA TYR A 120 0.87 -7.53 17.82
C TYR A 120 1.37 -6.82 16.57
N GLY A 121 1.78 -5.55 16.70
CA GLY A 121 2.28 -4.79 15.54
C GLY A 121 2.86 -3.45 15.97
N GLU A 122 4.13 -3.44 16.42
CA GLU A 122 4.86 -2.18 16.58
C GLU A 122 5.18 -1.59 15.20
N GLY A 123 4.95 -0.29 15.03
CA GLY A 123 5.31 0.45 13.82
C GLY A 123 4.30 0.34 12.66
N VAL A 124 3.13 -0.28 12.86
CA VAL A 124 2.07 -0.30 11.86
C VAL A 124 1.35 1.05 11.84
N LEU A 125 1.14 1.61 10.64
CA LEU A 125 0.48 2.89 10.46
C LEU A 125 -1.01 2.80 10.87
N ASP A 126 -1.44 3.58 11.85
CA ASP A 126 -2.85 3.68 12.25
C ASP A 126 -3.55 4.76 11.43
N LEU A 127 -4.54 4.37 10.62
CA LEU A 127 -5.33 5.26 9.76
C LEU A 127 -6.73 5.52 10.32
N THR A 128 -7.00 5.18 11.58
CA THR A 128 -8.33 5.30 12.21
C THR A 128 -8.84 6.74 12.16
N ASP A 129 -8.00 7.72 12.49
CA ASP A 129 -8.40 9.14 12.47
C ASP A 129 -8.74 9.63 11.06
N LEU A 130 -8.01 9.15 10.05
CA LEU A 130 -8.31 9.46 8.65
C LEU A 130 -9.62 8.80 8.20
N LEU A 131 -9.90 7.60 8.67
CA LEU A 131 -11.17 6.93 8.42
C LEU A 131 -12.35 7.68 9.07
N TYR A 132 -12.18 8.20 10.29
CA TYR A 132 -13.17 9.09 10.89
C TYR A 132 -13.48 10.30 10.02
N ALA A 133 -12.43 10.95 9.49
CA ALA A 133 -12.59 12.12 8.63
C ALA A 133 -13.28 11.76 7.30
N GLU A 134 -12.92 10.64 6.66
CA GLU A 134 -13.57 10.16 5.43
C GLU A 134 -15.06 9.82 5.64
N MET A 135 -15.41 9.29 6.80
CA MET A 135 -16.78 8.99 7.20
C MET A 135 -17.58 10.22 7.65
N GLY A 136 -16.97 11.41 7.66
CA GLY A 136 -17.61 12.66 8.09
C GLY A 136 -18.05 12.61 9.55
N THR A 137 -17.24 12.04 10.43
CA THR A 137 -17.46 11.99 11.88
C THR A 137 -16.12 12.09 12.61
N SER A 138 -16.14 12.16 13.92
CA SER A 138 -14.95 12.12 14.75
C SER A 138 -15.18 11.28 16.01
N ALA A 139 -14.11 10.77 16.60
CA ALA A 139 -14.18 10.03 17.86
C ALA A 139 -14.82 10.90 18.97
N LEU A 140 -14.49 12.19 19.00
CA LEU A 140 -15.03 13.14 19.97
C LEU A 140 -16.54 13.35 19.81
N GLU A 141 -17.05 13.41 18.58
CA GLU A 141 -18.48 13.50 18.30
C GLU A 141 -19.21 12.25 18.77
N GLY A 142 -18.66 11.07 18.53
CA GLY A 142 -19.20 9.82 19.05
C GLY A 142 -19.30 9.80 20.59
N ILE A 143 -18.26 10.26 21.27
CA ILE A 143 -18.26 10.37 22.76
C ILE A 143 -19.33 11.35 23.23
N LYS A 144 -19.41 12.56 22.68
CA LYS A 144 -20.42 13.55 23.02
C LYS A 144 -21.83 13.04 22.74
N ALA A 145 -22.06 12.35 21.64
CA ALA A 145 -23.34 11.74 21.32
C ALA A 145 -23.74 10.69 22.38
N LYS A 146 -22.80 9.84 22.78
CA LYS A 146 -23.00 8.83 23.82
C LYS A 146 -23.37 9.48 25.15
N GLU A 147 -22.64 10.51 25.59
CA GLU A 147 -22.94 11.23 26.83
C GLU A 147 -24.31 11.91 26.79
N SER A 148 -24.70 12.50 25.65
CA SER A 148 -26.01 13.13 25.51
C SER A 148 -27.15 12.12 25.65
N ILE A 149 -27.03 10.97 24.98
CA ILE A 149 -27.99 9.88 25.07
C ILE A 149 -28.09 9.35 26.52
N GLN A 150 -26.95 9.20 27.18
CA GLN A 150 -26.90 8.68 28.56
C GLN A 150 -27.54 9.67 29.57
N LYS A 151 -27.23 10.96 29.45
CA LYS A 151 -27.84 11.99 30.29
C LYS A 151 -29.37 12.03 30.17
N GLU A 152 -29.91 11.82 28.98
CA GLU A 152 -31.36 11.80 28.78
C GLU A 152 -32.04 10.54 29.35
N LEU A 153 -31.35 9.37 29.28
CA LEU A 153 -31.88 8.15 29.87
C LEU A 153 -31.98 8.19 31.41
N PHE A 154 -31.06 8.92 32.07
CA PHE A 154 -31.04 9.04 33.51
C PHE A 154 -31.82 10.25 34.03
N LYS A 155 -32.46 11.03 33.16
CA LYS A 155 -33.31 12.17 33.55
C LYS A 155 -34.75 11.79 33.84
N LYS A 156 -35.10 10.52 33.64
CA LYS A 156 -36.40 9.92 34.03
C LYS A 156 -36.33 9.34 35.44
#